data_a06bb3acc00bfa24d5683e14a4415523
#
_entry.id   a06bb3acc00bfa24d5683e14a4415523
#
_cell.length_a   1.000
_cell.length_b   1.000
_cell.length_c   1.000
_cell.angle_alpha   90.00
_cell.angle_beta   90.00
_cell.angle_gamma   90.00
#
_symmetry.space_group_name_H-M   'P 1'
#
loop_
_entity.id
_entity.type
_entity.pdbx_description
1 polymer ?
#
loop_
_entity_poly.entity_id
_entity_poly.type
_entity_poly.pdbx_seq_one_letter_code
_entity_poly.pdbx_strand_id
1 'polypeptide(L)'
;MTNHIFLQKLKVNTKIGYFEWERATEQELIIDIDIELNGNQIFDSDDISKTVDYAQVRESIVTIANNHKFHLLEPFGEEIIKKLKHDFPFKKIRLRIAKQKILPDADQVGIILVR
;
A
#
# COMPACT_ATOMS: atom_id res chain seq x y z
N MET A 1 10.97 3.06 22.21
CA MET A 1 11.50 2.71 20.87
C MET A 1 10.38 2.17 19.99
N THR A 2 10.43 2.47 18.71
CA THR A 2 9.46 1.95 17.75
C THR A 2 10.17 1.03 16.75
N ASN A 3 9.48 -0.01 16.34
CA ASN A 3 9.94 -0.92 15.31
C ASN A 3 9.01 -0.83 14.12
N HIS A 4 9.59 -0.84 12.93
CA HIS A 4 8.85 -0.71 11.69
C HIS A 4 9.18 -1.83 10.73
N ILE A 5 8.19 -2.23 9.94
CA ILE A 5 8.38 -3.04 8.74
C ILE A 5 7.95 -2.18 7.56
N PHE A 6 8.71 -2.19 6.49
CA PHE A 6 8.36 -1.41 5.31
C PHE A 6 8.53 -2.20 4.02
N LEU A 7 7.73 -1.83 3.04
CA LEU A 7 7.90 -2.18 1.63
C LEU A 7 8.15 -0.89 0.87
N GLN A 8 9.21 -0.86 0.09
CA GLN A 8 9.60 0.32 -0.68
C GLN A 8 9.50 0.02 -2.17
N LYS A 9 8.83 0.92 -2.89
CA LYS A 9 8.69 0.86 -4.34
C LYS A 9 8.08 -0.45 -4.86
N LEU A 10 7.04 -0.92 -4.15
CA LEU A 10 6.24 -2.03 -4.65
C LEU A 10 5.50 -1.58 -5.90
N LYS A 11 5.73 -2.28 -7.00
CA LYS A 11 5.09 -1.97 -8.28
C LYS A 11 3.88 -2.88 -8.46
N VAL A 12 2.73 -2.29 -8.69
CA VAL A 12 1.50 -3.02 -9.01
C VAL A 12 0.84 -2.40 -10.24
N ASN A 13 0.28 -3.26 -11.09
CA ASN A 13 -0.44 -2.83 -12.28
C ASN A 13 -1.93 -2.92 -12.00
N THR A 14 -2.66 -1.85 -12.29
CA THR A 14 -4.10 -1.82 -12.09
C THR A 14 -4.74 -0.73 -12.95
N LYS A 15 -6.02 -0.93 -13.27
CA LYS A 15 -6.81 0.09 -13.96
C LYS A 15 -7.37 1.05 -12.92
N ILE A 16 -6.90 2.30 -12.95
CA ILE A 16 -7.32 3.32 -11.99
C ILE A 16 -7.12 4.70 -12.61
N GLY A 17 -8.01 5.62 -12.28
CA GLY A 17 -7.96 7.00 -12.73
C GLY A 17 -9.34 7.58 -12.86
N TYR A 18 -9.48 8.89 -12.62
CA TYR A 18 -10.74 9.58 -12.73
C TYR A 18 -11.25 9.61 -14.17
N PHE A 19 -10.35 9.86 -15.13
CA PHE A 19 -10.71 9.94 -16.54
C PHE A 19 -10.76 8.54 -17.16
N GLU A 20 -11.71 8.36 -18.08
CA GLU A 20 -11.93 7.08 -18.74
C GLU A 20 -10.67 6.59 -19.47
N TRP A 21 -9.94 7.49 -20.11
CA TRP A 21 -8.71 7.11 -20.82
C TRP A 21 -7.63 6.53 -19.89
N GLU A 22 -7.63 6.94 -18.61
CA GLU A 22 -6.70 6.39 -17.63
C GLU A 22 -7.02 4.92 -17.30
N ARG A 23 -8.30 4.56 -17.36
CA ARG A 23 -8.78 3.21 -17.03
C ARG A 23 -8.82 2.27 -18.25
N ALA A 24 -8.54 2.78 -19.44
CA ALA A 24 -8.55 1.98 -20.67
C ALA A 24 -7.47 0.88 -20.65
N THR A 25 -6.35 1.13 -19.99
CA THR A 25 -5.26 0.17 -19.81
C THR A 25 -4.80 0.18 -18.37
N GLU A 26 -4.05 -0.86 -17.98
CA GLU A 26 -3.42 -0.90 -16.68
C GLU A 26 -2.33 0.15 -16.57
N GLN A 27 -2.22 0.77 -15.39
CA GLN A 27 -1.13 1.66 -15.03
C GLN A 27 -0.26 1.00 -13.97
N GLU A 28 1.01 1.32 -13.98
CA GLU A 28 1.91 0.92 -12.90
C GLU A 28 1.82 1.93 -11.76
N LEU A 29 1.43 1.46 -10.60
CA LEU A 29 1.48 2.24 -9.37
C LEU A 29 2.74 1.88 -8.60
N ILE A 30 3.35 2.87 -7.96
CA ILE A 30 4.47 2.67 -7.04
C ILE A 30 3.93 2.87 -5.62
N ILE A 31 4.04 1.84 -4.81
CA ILE A 31 3.48 1.83 -3.46
C ILE A 31 4.59 1.67 -2.43
N ASP A 32 4.61 2.59 -1.46
CA ASP A 32 5.49 2.51 -0.29
C ASP A 32 4.63 2.36 0.95
N ILE A 33 4.99 1.42 1.80
CA ILE A 33 4.29 1.16 3.05
C ILE A 33 5.29 1.13 4.18
N ASP A 34 4.97 1.84 5.26
CA ASP A 34 5.71 1.82 6.51
C ASP A 34 4.71 1.47 7.61
N ILE A 35 4.95 0.34 8.27
CA ILE A 35 4.08 -0.17 9.33
C ILE A 35 4.83 -0.08 10.66
N GLU A 36 4.29 0.71 11.59
CA GLU A 36 4.79 0.77 12.96
C GLU A 36 4.14 -0.35 13.75
N LEU A 37 4.98 -1.22 14.33
CA LEU A 37 4.52 -2.40 15.06
C LEU A 37 4.07 -2.04 16.47
N ASN A 38 3.21 -2.89 17.04
CA ASN A 38 2.82 -2.81 18.44
C ASN A 38 4.01 -3.14 19.34
N GLY A 39 4.02 -2.63 20.59
CA GLY A 39 5.11 -2.87 21.52
C GLY A 39 5.33 -4.32 21.90
N ASN A 40 4.35 -5.20 21.67
CA ASN A 40 4.45 -6.64 21.92
C ASN A 40 4.96 -7.44 20.69
N GLN A 41 5.24 -6.78 19.59
CA GLN A 41 5.84 -7.40 18.40
C GLN A 41 7.34 -7.27 18.50
N ILE A 42 8.03 -8.41 18.63
CA ILE A 42 9.46 -8.44 19.00
C ILE A 42 10.32 -8.80 17.80
N PHE A 43 11.44 -8.09 17.65
CA PHE A 43 12.40 -8.32 16.56
C PHE A 43 13.51 -9.30 16.91
N ASP A 44 13.67 -9.67 18.17
CA ASP A 44 14.69 -10.61 18.59
C ASP A 44 14.19 -12.06 18.63
N SER A 45 12.95 -12.31 18.19
CA SER A 45 12.41 -13.66 18.02
C SER A 45 12.45 -14.05 16.54
N ASP A 46 12.79 -15.31 16.27
CA ASP A 46 12.78 -15.86 14.92
C ASP A 46 11.43 -16.50 14.55
N ASP A 47 10.38 -16.13 15.25
CA ASP A 47 9.01 -16.61 15.03
C ASP A 47 8.21 -15.57 14.26
N ILE A 48 7.79 -15.92 13.04
CA ILE A 48 7.03 -15.02 12.16
C ILE A 48 5.72 -14.54 12.80
N SER A 49 5.14 -15.31 13.73
CA SER A 49 3.92 -14.90 14.42
C SER A 49 4.12 -13.71 15.37
N LYS A 50 5.36 -13.36 15.67
CA LYS A 50 5.72 -12.23 16.55
C LYS A 50 5.90 -10.92 15.79
N THR A 51 5.69 -10.91 14.49
CA THR A 51 5.85 -9.74 13.64
C THR A 51 4.78 -9.73 12.55
N VAL A 52 4.90 -8.84 11.58
CA VAL A 52 4.03 -8.78 10.41
C VAL A 52 4.79 -9.36 9.22
N ASP A 53 4.17 -10.32 8.55
CA ASP A 53 4.74 -10.95 7.35
C ASP A 53 4.55 -10.03 6.14
N TYR A 54 5.63 -9.38 5.70
CA TYR A 54 5.58 -8.44 4.56
C TYR A 54 5.19 -9.11 3.24
N ALA A 55 5.44 -10.41 3.09
CA ALA A 55 5.00 -11.13 1.89
C ALA A 55 3.47 -11.22 1.81
N GLN A 56 2.80 -11.41 2.95
CA GLN A 56 1.34 -11.43 3.02
C GLN A 56 0.77 -10.01 2.84
N VAL A 57 1.46 -8.98 3.34
CA VAL A 57 1.08 -7.58 3.08
C VAL A 57 1.08 -7.32 1.58
N ARG A 58 2.15 -7.73 0.88
CA ARG A 58 2.23 -7.61 -0.57
C ARG A 58 1.07 -8.34 -1.27
N GLU A 59 0.78 -9.57 -0.86
CA GLU A 59 -0.32 -10.36 -1.45
C GLU A 59 -1.67 -9.66 -1.30
N SER A 60 -1.95 -9.09 -0.15
CA SER A 60 -3.19 -8.33 0.08
C SER A 60 -3.32 -7.16 -0.87
N ILE A 61 -2.23 -6.42 -1.08
CA ILE A 61 -2.22 -5.27 -1.98
C ILE A 61 -2.44 -5.69 -3.43
N VAL A 62 -1.75 -6.73 -3.88
CA VAL A 62 -1.88 -7.25 -5.24
C VAL A 62 -3.30 -7.74 -5.49
N THR A 63 -3.89 -8.44 -4.53
CA THR A 63 -5.26 -8.92 -4.64
C THR A 63 -6.25 -7.77 -4.80
N ILE A 64 -6.11 -6.72 -3.99
CA ILE A 64 -6.98 -5.53 -4.10
C ILE A 64 -6.77 -4.86 -5.46
N ALA A 65 -5.51 -4.69 -5.89
CA ALA A 65 -5.20 -4.06 -7.16
C ALA A 65 -5.85 -4.80 -8.35
N ASN A 66 -5.97 -6.11 -8.26
CA ASN A 66 -6.55 -6.93 -9.33
C ASN A 66 -8.07 -6.96 -9.33
N ASN A 67 -8.73 -6.59 -8.23
CA ASN A 67 -10.16 -6.83 -8.05
C ASN A 67 -11.00 -5.59 -7.73
N HIS A 68 -10.39 -4.41 -7.57
CA HIS A 68 -11.14 -3.21 -7.22
C HIS A 68 -11.81 -2.58 -8.43
N LYS A 69 -12.75 -1.66 -8.14
CA LYS A 69 -13.44 -0.85 -9.15
C LYS A 69 -13.35 0.65 -8.84
N PHE A 70 -12.38 1.05 -8.04
CA PHE A 70 -12.18 2.45 -7.68
C PHE A 70 -11.60 3.24 -8.84
N HIS A 71 -11.98 4.51 -8.95
CA HIS A 71 -11.43 5.45 -9.93
C HIS A 71 -10.33 6.32 -9.32
N LEU A 72 -10.41 6.61 -8.01
CA LEU A 72 -9.49 7.49 -7.32
C LEU A 72 -8.53 6.71 -6.44
N LEU A 73 -7.31 7.24 -6.29
CA LEU A 73 -6.31 6.64 -5.39
C LEU A 73 -6.76 6.68 -3.94
N GLU A 74 -7.50 7.71 -3.52
CA GLU A 74 -7.93 7.89 -2.14
C GLU A 74 -8.76 6.72 -1.62
N PRO A 75 -9.89 6.34 -2.21
CA PRO A 75 -10.64 5.17 -1.75
C PRO A 75 -9.90 3.86 -1.96
N PHE A 76 -9.08 3.76 -3.00
CA PHE A 76 -8.22 2.59 -3.23
C PHE A 76 -7.23 2.42 -2.07
N GLY A 77 -6.59 3.50 -1.66
CA GLY A 77 -5.66 3.49 -0.52
C GLY A 77 -6.35 3.17 0.81
N GLU A 78 -7.54 3.74 1.04
CA GLU A 78 -8.31 3.43 2.25
C GLU A 78 -8.72 1.96 2.31
N GLU A 79 -9.05 1.35 1.17
CA GLU A 79 -9.38 -0.09 1.12
C GLU A 79 -8.16 -0.95 1.46
N ILE A 80 -6.97 -0.59 0.95
CA ILE A 80 -5.74 -1.28 1.31
C ILE A 80 -5.51 -1.22 2.82
N ILE A 81 -5.62 -0.03 3.41
CA ILE A 81 -5.39 0.15 4.85
C ILE A 81 -6.42 -0.64 5.66
N LYS A 82 -7.68 -0.59 5.27
CA LYS A 82 -8.75 -1.34 5.95
C LYS A 82 -8.46 -2.84 5.96
N LYS A 83 -8.05 -3.40 4.83
CA LYS A 83 -7.70 -4.81 4.71
C LYS A 83 -6.50 -5.17 5.58
N LEU A 84 -5.46 -4.35 5.57
CA LEU A 84 -4.26 -4.60 6.35
C LEU A 84 -4.54 -4.50 7.85
N LYS A 85 -5.36 -3.54 8.28
CA LYS A 85 -5.78 -3.42 9.69
C LYS A 85 -6.62 -4.60 10.15
N HIS A 86 -7.42 -5.16 9.26
CA HIS A 86 -8.22 -6.34 9.58
C HIS A 86 -7.35 -7.59 9.73
N ASP A 87 -6.34 -7.75 8.88
CA ASP A 87 -5.57 -8.98 8.78
C ASP A 87 -4.32 -9.00 9.66
N PHE A 88 -3.78 -7.85 10.04
CA PHE A 88 -2.51 -7.76 10.76
C PHE A 88 -2.60 -6.85 11.97
N PRO A 89 -1.96 -7.22 13.10
CA PRO A 89 -1.86 -6.31 14.25
C PRO A 89 -0.71 -5.33 14.03
N PHE A 90 -1.00 -4.03 14.15
CA PHE A 90 0.01 -2.99 14.14
C PHE A 90 -0.56 -1.71 14.74
N LYS A 91 0.32 -0.77 15.06
CA LYS A 91 -0.08 0.49 15.71
C LYS A 91 -0.46 1.56 14.70
N LYS A 92 0.33 1.68 13.62
CA LYS A 92 0.19 2.78 12.67
C LYS A 92 0.72 2.36 11.31
N ILE A 93 0.13 2.92 10.25
CA ILE A 93 0.58 2.67 8.89
C ILE A 93 0.69 4.00 8.14
N ARG A 94 1.76 4.12 7.34
CA ARG A 94 1.92 5.19 6.36
C ARG A 94 1.94 4.55 4.97
N LEU A 95 0.99 4.91 4.14
CA LEU A 95 0.84 4.39 2.79
C LEU A 95 1.03 5.52 1.79
N ARG A 96 1.96 5.35 0.87
CA ARG A 96 2.19 6.27 -0.24
C ARG A 96 1.89 5.55 -1.55
N ILE A 97 1.02 6.11 -2.37
CA ILE A 97 0.69 5.56 -3.69
C ILE A 97 0.97 6.64 -4.73
N ALA A 98 1.78 6.31 -5.72
CA ALA A 98 2.17 7.24 -6.76
C ALA A 98 1.86 6.69 -8.15
N LYS A 99 1.38 7.55 -9.03
CA LYS A 99 1.31 7.35 -10.48
C LYS A 99 2.49 8.04 -11.13
N GLN A 100 3.06 7.41 -12.15
CA GLN A 100 4.18 7.98 -12.87
C GLN A 100 3.74 8.64 -14.16
N LYS A 101 4.38 9.76 -14.51
CA LYS A 101 4.26 10.41 -15.83
C LYS A 101 2.83 10.79 -16.22
N ILE A 102 2.01 11.17 -15.22
CA ILE A 102 0.64 11.66 -15.49
C ILE A 102 0.68 13.12 -15.93
N LEU A 103 1.57 13.91 -15.32
CA LEU A 103 1.80 15.31 -15.70
C LEU A 103 3.19 15.44 -16.32
N PRO A 104 3.34 16.28 -17.38
CA PRO A 104 4.62 16.38 -18.10
C PRO A 104 5.73 17.03 -17.26
N ASP A 105 5.37 17.81 -16.27
CA ASP A 105 6.30 18.57 -15.43
C ASP A 105 6.41 18.07 -14.00
N ALA A 106 5.87 16.89 -13.72
CA ALA A 106 6.02 16.21 -12.40
C ALA A 106 6.40 14.75 -12.63
N ASP A 107 7.40 14.27 -11.89
CA ASP A 107 7.83 12.86 -12.00
C ASP A 107 6.74 11.91 -11.54
N GLN A 108 6.08 12.25 -10.45
CA GLN A 108 5.03 11.43 -9.85
C GLN A 108 3.93 12.31 -9.28
N VAL A 109 2.73 11.78 -9.27
CA VAL A 109 1.60 12.36 -8.53
C VAL A 109 0.96 11.24 -7.71
N GLY A 110 0.41 11.58 -6.55
CA GLY A 110 -0.20 10.55 -5.73
C GLY A 110 -0.70 11.06 -4.40
N ILE A 111 -0.86 10.12 -3.47
CA ILE A 111 -1.40 10.39 -2.14
C ILE A 111 -0.51 9.78 -1.07
N ILE A 112 -0.60 10.31 0.13
CA ILE A 112 -0.04 9.73 1.35
C ILE A 112 -1.15 9.67 2.38
N LEU A 113 -1.39 8.49 2.92
CA LEU A 113 -2.34 8.26 4.00
C LEU A 113 -1.59 7.79 5.24
N VAL A 114 -1.92 8.36 6.39
CA VAL A 114 -1.37 7.94 7.69
C VAL A 114 -2.56 7.59 8.58
N ARG A 115 -2.62 6.35 9.09
CA ARG A 115 -3.74 5.84 9.87
C ARG A 115 -3.28 5.03 11.07
#